data_d04eeec1c51442c17aaba66e804cda8e
#
_entry.id   d04eeec1c51442c17aaba66e804cda8e
#
_cell.length_a   1.000
_cell.length_b   1.000
_cell.length_c   1.000
_cell.angle_alpha   90.00
_cell.angle_beta   90.00
_cell.angle_gamma   90.00
#
_symmetry.space_group_name_H-M   'P 1'
#
loop_
_entity.id
_entity.type
_entity.pdbx_description
1 polymer ?
#
loop_
_entity_poly.entity_id
_entity_poly.type
_entity_poly.pdbx_seq_one_letter_code
_entity_poly.pdbx_strand_id
1 'polypeptide(L)'
;MKIIRVGDIGMPRRKKTTEENNHQLGLFDSNEKRSNININEEQMLENINKGELLEYQIKRLFFFMGYYPKTNIIIQTRSDEPYDIVTDLDVYGIYIHSDFSMKTIWSDCKSGAAQEINRVAWLTGIKEMIEVDDILFVKKGTKLSTKIFASERNVQIVDLSTIKDMEKRYGIEENDWRGSWNPRIQKENINVFKNISTPNNSICKRIFKFINTHYWAIDDNFTKCKKTITALRDLATLVELPLEIKETSAIKWAVYQLSSMLMLPMLQICRQVQYFANEDKNEIIILGLIYGSNSKSKIDDILKVTNGIARRTLFQYCGGENELMDLPEIKLNQPEYTEAFINMIFRIVEQPLSYFDILRFLDFALLQYDLDNRQYNMEEIKRIFNNGEELLKSTKTFLHFICHITHMPKEVFVLLNDNESN
;
A
#
# COMPACT_ATOMS: atom_id res chain seq x y z
N MET A 1 17.93 -18.23 38.07
CA MET A 1 17.04 -17.23 37.51
C MET A 1 17.58 -15.84 37.91
N LYS A 2 18.46 -15.25 37.07
CA LYS A 2 19.09 -13.95 37.32
C LYS A 2 18.57 -12.99 36.25
N ILE A 3 17.85 -11.96 36.72
CA ILE A 3 17.35 -10.85 35.91
C ILE A 3 18.54 -9.93 35.61
N ILE A 4 18.89 -9.78 34.33
CA ILE A 4 19.87 -8.79 33.89
C ILE A 4 19.07 -7.55 33.43
N ARG A 5 19.26 -6.45 34.16
CA ARG A 5 18.81 -5.10 33.76
C ARG A 5 19.72 -4.61 32.63
N VAL A 6 19.16 -4.28 31.51
CA VAL A 6 19.84 -3.58 30.42
C VAL A 6 19.71 -2.09 30.67
N GLY A 7 20.88 -1.43 30.71
CA GLY A 7 21.00 -0.01 30.97
C GLY A 7 20.70 0.85 29.74
N ASP A 8 20.32 2.10 30.02
CA ASP A 8 20.00 3.19 29.12
C ASP A 8 21.05 3.41 28.02
N ILE A 9 20.63 3.36 26.76
CA ILE A 9 21.38 3.91 25.62
C ILE A 9 20.59 5.11 25.12
N GLY A 10 21.05 6.31 25.50
CA GLY A 10 20.48 7.58 25.09
C GLY A 10 20.62 7.84 23.59
N MET A 11 19.53 8.17 22.94
CA MET A 11 19.49 8.72 21.57
C MET A 11 19.71 10.24 21.59
N PRO A 12 20.45 10.82 20.63
CA PRO A 12 20.63 12.26 20.55
C PRO A 12 19.38 12.97 20.03
N ARG A 13 18.92 13.96 20.79
CA ARG A 13 17.83 14.87 20.44
C ARG A 13 18.21 15.80 19.29
N ARG A 14 17.39 15.86 18.24
CA ARG A 14 17.44 16.88 17.19
C ARG A 14 17.01 18.24 17.74
N LYS A 15 17.85 19.25 17.53
CA LYS A 15 17.52 20.67 17.79
C LYS A 15 16.56 21.19 16.73
N LYS A 16 15.47 21.85 17.18
CA LYS A 16 14.58 22.69 16.37
C LYS A 16 15.29 24.03 16.13
N THR A 17 15.39 24.44 14.88
CA THR A 17 15.61 25.85 14.51
C THR A 17 14.33 26.37 13.87
N THR A 18 13.75 27.35 14.53
CA THR A 18 12.71 28.25 14.05
C THR A 18 13.37 29.38 13.27
N GLU A 19 12.94 29.64 12.03
CA GLU A 19 13.01 30.95 11.42
C GLU A 19 11.73 31.23 10.64
N GLU A 20 11.02 32.24 11.13
CA GLU A 20 9.95 32.94 10.43
C GLU A 20 10.52 33.85 9.36
N ASN A 21 9.90 33.90 8.18
CA ASN A 21 9.88 35.11 7.38
C ASN A 21 8.60 35.20 6.53
N ASN A 22 7.87 36.26 6.82
CA ASN A 22 6.76 36.84 6.06
C ASN A 22 7.24 37.33 4.69
N HIS A 23 6.47 37.09 3.62
CA HIS A 23 6.19 38.16 2.63
C HIS A 23 4.89 37.94 1.86
N GLN A 24 4.27 39.06 1.67
CA GLN A 24 2.92 39.43 1.24
C GLN A 24 2.50 39.01 -0.16
N LEU A 25 1.18 38.93 -0.26
CA LEU A 25 0.25 38.97 -1.38
C LEU A 25 0.63 39.77 -2.62
N GLY A 26 0.36 39.21 -3.80
CA GLY A 26 0.12 39.89 -5.06
C GLY A 26 -0.96 39.17 -5.85
N LEU A 27 -2.09 39.82 -6.03
CA LEU A 27 -3.24 39.40 -6.85
C LEU A 27 -2.98 39.70 -8.35
N PHE A 28 -3.66 38.89 -9.21
CA PHE A 28 -3.99 39.10 -10.64
C PHE A 28 -2.87 38.86 -11.69
N ASP A 29 -3.03 37.81 -12.52
CA ASP A 29 -3.53 38.01 -13.89
C ASP A 29 -3.96 36.70 -14.55
N SER A 30 -5.15 36.69 -15.11
CA SER A 30 -5.73 35.65 -15.94
C SER A 30 -5.27 35.86 -17.40
N ASN A 31 -4.65 34.90 -18.01
CA ASN A 31 -4.27 34.67 -19.39
C ASN A 31 -2.74 34.58 -19.62
N GLU A 32 -2.18 33.46 -19.27
CA GLU A 32 -0.91 33.07 -19.89
C GLU A 32 -1.00 31.65 -20.47
N LYS A 33 -0.67 31.63 -21.75
CA LYS A 33 -0.46 30.48 -22.61
C LYS A 33 0.24 29.35 -21.86
N ARG A 34 -0.28 28.14 -21.97
CA ARG A 34 0.41 26.90 -21.61
C ARG A 34 1.73 26.83 -22.39
N SER A 35 2.76 27.43 -21.88
CA SER A 35 4.14 27.17 -22.29
C SER A 35 4.55 25.85 -21.67
N ASN A 36 4.98 24.91 -22.50
CA ASN A 36 5.73 23.72 -22.08
C ASN A 36 6.93 24.18 -21.26
N ILE A 37 6.83 24.15 -19.95
CA ILE A 37 7.94 24.37 -19.05
C ILE A 37 8.71 23.03 -19.04
N ASN A 38 9.71 22.93 -19.89
CA ASN A 38 10.84 22.03 -19.67
C ASN A 38 11.59 22.56 -18.44
N ILE A 39 11.07 22.26 -17.25
CA ILE A 39 11.81 22.45 -16.01
C ILE A 39 12.91 21.41 -16.07
N ASN A 40 14.16 21.89 -16.07
CA ASN A 40 15.35 21.05 -16.07
C ASN A 40 15.21 20.02 -14.93
N GLU A 41 15.20 18.72 -15.25
CA GLU A 41 14.95 17.64 -14.28
C GLU A 41 15.98 17.64 -13.15
N GLU A 42 17.18 18.18 -13.38
CA GLU A 42 18.18 18.44 -12.34
C GLU A 42 17.68 19.41 -11.25
N GLN A 43 16.88 20.42 -11.60
CA GLN A 43 16.27 21.34 -10.62
C GLN A 43 15.13 20.69 -9.84
N MET A 44 14.49 19.64 -10.38
CA MET A 44 13.45 18.88 -9.66
C MET A 44 13.98 18.08 -8.47
N LEU A 45 15.26 17.71 -8.49
CA LEU A 45 15.90 16.90 -7.44
C LEU A 45 16.74 17.74 -6.46
N GLU A 46 16.91 19.05 -6.72
CA GLU A 46 17.53 19.99 -5.78
C GLU A 46 16.70 20.02 -4.48
N ASN A 47 17.32 19.73 -3.35
CA ASN A 47 16.75 19.63 -2.00
C ASN A 47 16.20 18.26 -1.58
N ILE A 48 16.37 17.19 -2.35
CA ILE A 48 16.07 15.85 -1.88
C ILE A 48 17.28 15.26 -1.15
N ASN A 49 17.05 14.64 0.00
CA ASN A 49 18.11 13.96 0.73
C ASN A 49 18.66 12.79 -0.12
N LYS A 50 19.98 12.64 -0.20
CA LYS A 50 20.65 11.56 -0.96
C LYS A 50 20.18 10.16 -0.57
N GLY A 51 19.82 9.95 0.71
CA GLY A 51 19.24 8.68 1.17
C GLY A 51 17.86 8.43 0.56
N GLU A 52 16.98 9.44 0.62
CA GLU A 52 15.64 9.37 0.04
C GLU A 52 15.70 9.15 -1.48
N LEU A 53 16.60 9.83 -2.20
CA LEU A 53 16.79 9.61 -3.63
C LEU A 53 17.20 8.17 -3.93
N LEU A 54 18.09 7.59 -3.13
CA LEU A 54 18.51 6.20 -3.26
C LEU A 54 17.35 5.22 -3.06
N GLU A 55 16.49 5.46 -2.08
CA GLU A 55 15.30 4.62 -1.85
C GLU A 55 14.39 4.63 -3.08
N TYR A 56 14.13 5.80 -3.68
CA TYR A 56 13.32 5.88 -4.90
C TYR A 56 14.02 5.31 -6.14
N GLN A 57 15.34 5.37 -6.22
CA GLN A 57 16.12 4.68 -7.25
C GLN A 57 15.95 3.16 -7.13
N ILE A 58 16.04 2.60 -5.93
CA ILE A 58 15.79 1.17 -5.69
C ILE A 58 14.33 0.81 -5.93
N LYS A 59 13.38 1.66 -5.54
CA LYS A 59 11.96 1.47 -5.86
C LYS A 59 11.73 1.32 -7.36
N ARG A 60 12.33 2.22 -8.16
CA ARG A 60 12.28 2.16 -9.63
C ARG A 60 12.93 0.89 -10.16
N LEU A 61 14.10 0.52 -9.66
CA LEU A 61 14.78 -0.70 -10.04
C LEU A 61 13.92 -1.94 -9.75
N PHE A 62 13.34 -2.05 -8.56
CA PHE A 62 12.46 -3.17 -8.21
C PHE A 62 11.27 -3.28 -9.14
N PHE A 63 10.67 -2.16 -9.54
CA PHE A 63 9.60 -2.16 -10.52
C PHE A 63 10.02 -2.80 -11.84
N PHE A 64 11.16 -2.42 -12.40
CA PHE A 64 11.66 -2.99 -13.65
C PHE A 64 12.19 -4.43 -13.51
N MET A 65 12.55 -4.86 -12.30
CA MET A 65 12.84 -6.26 -11.97
C MET A 65 11.57 -7.13 -11.86
N GLY A 66 10.37 -6.56 -12.00
CA GLY A 66 9.10 -7.27 -11.94
C GLY A 66 8.41 -7.25 -10.56
N TYR A 67 8.96 -6.55 -9.57
CA TYR A 67 8.33 -6.41 -8.26
C TYR A 67 7.35 -5.24 -8.23
N TYR A 68 6.28 -5.38 -7.46
CA TYR A 68 5.45 -4.27 -7.01
C TYR A 68 6.14 -3.60 -5.79
N PRO A 69 6.72 -2.40 -5.94
CA PRO A 69 7.52 -1.80 -4.89
C PRO A 69 6.72 -0.85 -4.01
N LYS A 70 6.99 -0.86 -2.71
CA LYS A 70 6.51 0.10 -1.71
C LYS A 70 7.66 0.71 -0.94
N THR A 71 7.51 1.95 -0.49
CA THR A 71 8.50 2.67 0.33
C THR A 71 7.90 3.08 1.66
N ASN A 72 8.75 3.24 2.67
CA ASN A 72 8.38 3.78 3.98
C ASN A 72 7.29 2.96 4.71
N ILE A 73 7.37 1.63 4.65
CA ILE A 73 6.50 0.75 5.42
C ILE A 73 7.01 0.71 6.86
N ILE A 74 6.15 1.07 7.82
CA ILE A 74 6.47 1.03 9.25
C ILE A 74 5.99 -0.31 9.81
N ILE A 75 6.94 -1.12 10.27
CA ILE A 75 6.67 -2.36 10.98
C ILE A 75 6.53 -2.08 12.46
N GLN A 76 5.45 -2.55 13.05
CA GLN A 76 5.14 -2.43 14.47
C GLN A 76 4.92 -3.80 15.10
N THR A 77 5.04 -3.86 16.42
CA THR A 77 4.67 -5.07 17.17
C THR A 77 3.20 -5.40 16.96
N ARG A 78 2.85 -6.69 16.92
CA ARG A 78 1.47 -7.17 16.74
C ARG A 78 0.65 -7.16 18.04
N SER A 79 1.23 -6.68 19.16
CA SER A 79 0.57 -6.60 20.46
C SER A 79 -0.49 -5.50 20.48
N ASP A 80 -1.40 -5.62 21.45
CA ASP A 80 -2.42 -4.59 21.74
C ASP A 80 -1.76 -3.24 22.05
N GLU A 81 -2.50 -2.16 21.87
CA GLU A 81 -1.99 -0.80 22.12
C GLU A 81 -1.40 -0.62 23.53
N PRO A 82 -0.29 0.11 23.68
CA PRO A 82 0.46 0.85 22.65
C PRO A 82 1.43 -0.05 21.86
N TYR A 83 1.52 0.18 20.54
CA TYR A 83 2.49 -0.57 19.69
C TYR A 83 3.86 0.07 19.72
N ASP A 84 4.90 -0.77 19.73
CA ASP A 84 6.27 -0.34 19.50
C ASP A 84 6.61 -0.44 18.01
N ILE A 85 7.31 0.58 17.49
CA ILE A 85 7.85 0.53 16.13
C ILE A 85 9.11 -0.32 16.18
N VAL A 86 9.12 -1.39 15.38
CA VAL A 86 10.26 -2.30 15.24
C VAL A 86 11.29 -1.70 14.28
N THR A 87 10.86 -1.32 13.08
CA THR A 87 11.70 -0.72 12.03
C THR A 87 10.81 -0.08 10.95
N ASP A 88 11.46 0.69 10.09
CA ASP A 88 10.95 1.10 8.78
C ASP A 88 11.62 0.26 7.69
N LEU A 89 10.85 -0.11 6.67
CA LEU A 89 11.35 -0.73 5.47
C LEU A 89 11.54 0.37 4.42
N ASP A 90 12.81 0.65 4.07
CA ASP A 90 13.12 1.71 3.10
C ASP A 90 12.44 1.42 1.76
N VAL A 91 12.66 0.22 1.19
CA VAL A 91 11.95 -0.26 -0.01
C VAL A 91 11.58 -1.73 0.14
N TYR A 92 10.31 -2.04 -0.05
CA TYR A 92 9.78 -3.39 0.00
C TYR A 92 9.18 -3.76 -1.36
N GLY A 93 9.59 -4.87 -1.94
CA GLY A 93 9.12 -5.38 -3.23
C GLY A 93 8.38 -6.69 -3.10
N ILE A 94 7.25 -6.83 -3.82
CA ILE A 94 6.43 -8.03 -3.87
C ILE A 94 6.37 -8.50 -5.32
N TYR A 95 6.89 -9.70 -5.60
CA TYR A 95 6.77 -10.36 -6.88
C TYR A 95 5.63 -11.38 -6.81
N ILE A 96 4.71 -11.34 -7.76
CA ILE A 96 3.58 -12.27 -7.84
C ILE A 96 3.83 -13.22 -9.01
N HIS A 97 3.78 -14.52 -8.74
CA HIS A 97 3.81 -15.56 -9.78
C HIS A 97 2.43 -15.78 -10.39
N SER A 98 2.38 -16.46 -11.54
CA SER A 98 1.13 -16.77 -12.23
C SER A 98 0.18 -17.70 -11.46
N ASP A 99 0.67 -18.39 -10.45
CA ASP A 99 -0.10 -19.19 -9.49
C ASP A 99 -0.47 -18.42 -8.22
N PHE A 100 -0.28 -17.08 -8.22
CA PHE A 100 -0.48 -16.16 -7.11
C PHE A 100 0.43 -16.40 -5.89
N SER A 101 1.45 -17.27 -5.98
CA SER A 101 2.49 -17.33 -4.97
C SER A 101 3.31 -16.03 -4.98
N MET A 102 3.82 -15.64 -3.82
CA MET A 102 4.59 -14.40 -3.67
C MET A 102 6.04 -14.69 -3.34
N LYS A 103 6.91 -13.84 -3.87
CA LYS A 103 8.28 -13.68 -3.42
C LYS A 103 8.50 -12.24 -3.01
N THR A 104 9.17 -12.03 -1.88
CA THR A 104 9.34 -10.71 -1.27
C THR A 104 10.81 -10.33 -1.18
N ILE A 105 11.10 -9.04 -1.35
CA ILE A 105 12.43 -8.48 -1.20
C ILE A 105 12.36 -7.17 -0.41
N TRP A 106 13.28 -6.98 0.52
CA TRP A 106 13.44 -5.73 1.25
C TRP A 106 14.80 -5.11 0.94
N SER A 107 14.85 -3.81 0.62
CA SER A 107 16.11 -3.08 0.52
C SER A 107 16.30 -2.18 1.74
N ASP A 108 17.47 -2.28 2.37
CA ASP A 108 17.98 -1.36 3.38
C ASP A 108 19.01 -0.44 2.72
N CYS A 109 18.71 0.86 2.67
CA CYS A 109 19.48 1.89 1.95
C CYS A 109 20.27 2.74 2.94
N LYS A 110 21.60 2.56 3.00
CA LYS A 110 22.46 3.34 3.92
C LYS A 110 23.53 4.11 3.14
N SER A 111 23.47 5.43 3.25
CA SER A 111 24.47 6.33 2.66
C SER A 111 25.66 6.61 3.59
N GLY A 112 25.60 6.23 4.87
CA GLY A 112 26.59 6.55 5.91
C GLY A 112 27.50 5.39 6.32
N ALA A 113 28.43 5.66 7.25
CA ALA A 113 29.30 4.65 7.87
C ALA A 113 28.47 3.75 8.81
N ALA A 114 28.32 2.47 8.49
CA ALA A 114 27.74 1.45 9.36
C ALA A 114 28.75 0.33 9.56
N GLN A 115 28.75 -0.30 10.72
CA GLN A 115 29.48 -1.55 10.94
C GLN A 115 28.77 -2.68 10.18
N GLU A 116 29.35 -3.09 9.06
CA GLU A 116 28.69 -3.93 8.05
C GLU A 116 28.21 -5.28 8.61
N ILE A 117 29.09 -5.96 9.37
CA ILE A 117 28.75 -7.28 9.96
C ILE A 117 27.61 -7.17 10.96
N ASN A 118 27.62 -6.14 11.82
CA ASN A 118 26.55 -5.91 12.79
C ASN A 118 25.23 -5.59 12.08
N ARG A 119 25.28 -4.81 10.97
CA ARG A 119 24.09 -4.53 10.18
C ARG A 119 23.55 -5.79 9.51
N VAL A 120 24.40 -6.64 8.93
CA VAL A 120 23.99 -7.92 8.36
C VAL A 120 23.31 -8.81 9.42
N ALA A 121 23.89 -8.91 10.63
CA ALA A 121 23.27 -9.68 11.72
C ALA A 121 21.89 -9.12 12.11
N TRP A 122 21.76 -7.79 12.22
CA TRP A 122 20.49 -7.14 12.51
C TRP A 122 19.47 -7.38 11.40
N LEU A 123 19.87 -7.20 10.11
CA LEU A 123 19.03 -7.46 8.94
C LEU A 123 18.51 -8.89 8.92
N THR A 124 19.38 -9.87 9.24
CA THR A 124 18.99 -11.28 9.31
C THR A 124 17.91 -11.50 10.39
N GLY A 125 18.05 -10.87 11.56
CA GLY A 125 17.05 -10.97 12.63
C GLY A 125 15.70 -10.36 12.24
N ILE A 126 15.71 -9.17 11.63
CA ILE A 126 14.48 -8.54 11.14
C ILE A 126 13.84 -9.34 10.00
N LYS A 127 14.65 -9.89 9.08
CA LYS A 127 14.18 -10.75 7.99
C LYS A 127 13.28 -11.88 8.48
N GLU A 128 13.72 -12.59 9.52
CA GLU A 128 12.92 -13.68 10.13
C GLU A 128 11.63 -13.18 10.78
N MET A 129 11.67 -11.99 11.42
CA MET A 129 10.49 -11.41 12.06
C MET A 129 9.40 -10.98 11.07
N ILE A 130 9.78 -10.49 9.90
CA ILE A 130 8.85 -9.97 8.87
C ILE A 130 8.62 -10.95 7.72
N GLU A 131 9.25 -12.12 7.78
CA GLU A 131 9.09 -13.22 6.80
C GLU A 131 9.40 -12.79 5.36
N VAL A 132 10.51 -12.04 5.16
CA VAL A 132 10.97 -11.61 3.83
C VAL A 132 11.92 -12.65 3.24
N ASP A 133 11.79 -12.96 1.95
CA ASP A 133 12.62 -13.96 1.28
C ASP A 133 14.06 -13.50 1.07
N ASP A 134 14.25 -12.27 0.57
CA ASP A 134 15.56 -11.72 0.23
C ASP A 134 15.75 -10.31 0.80
N ILE A 135 17.00 -9.97 1.11
CA ILE A 135 17.39 -8.59 1.48
C ILE A 135 18.44 -8.06 0.51
N LEU A 136 18.24 -6.83 0.07
CA LEU A 136 19.23 -6.04 -0.66
C LEU A 136 19.78 -4.95 0.27
N PHE A 137 21.02 -5.11 0.72
CA PHE A 137 21.68 -4.08 1.53
C PHE A 137 22.56 -3.19 0.63
N VAL A 138 22.13 -1.94 0.46
CA VAL A 138 22.82 -0.98 -0.41
C VAL A 138 23.87 -0.23 0.38
N LYS A 139 25.15 -0.50 0.09
CA LYS A 139 26.27 0.14 0.77
C LYS A 139 27.53 0.17 -0.08
N LYS A 140 28.23 1.30 -0.09
CA LYS A 140 29.50 1.50 -0.81
C LYS A 140 30.69 0.93 -0.03
N GLY A 141 31.61 0.28 -0.74
CA GLY A 141 32.96 -0.04 -0.22
C GLY A 141 33.06 -1.24 0.69
N THR A 142 32.11 -2.19 0.61
CA THR A 142 32.12 -3.41 1.44
C THR A 142 33.14 -4.45 0.94
N LYS A 143 33.87 -5.05 1.86
CA LYS A 143 34.87 -6.11 1.57
C LYS A 143 34.18 -7.37 1.01
N LEU A 144 34.87 -8.08 0.09
CA LEU A 144 34.36 -9.30 -0.51
C LEU A 144 33.99 -10.37 0.53
N SER A 145 34.82 -10.55 1.56
CA SER A 145 34.53 -11.51 2.65
C SER A 145 33.21 -11.22 3.37
N THR A 146 32.89 -9.94 3.59
CA THR A 146 31.61 -9.52 4.18
C THR A 146 30.44 -9.75 3.22
N LYS A 147 30.64 -9.53 1.92
CA LYS A 147 29.62 -9.83 0.90
C LYS A 147 29.30 -11.31 0.84
N ILE A 148 30.34 -12.18 0.87
CA ILE A 148 30.17 -13.65 0.92
C ILE A 148 29.41 -14.06 2.19
N PHE A 149 29.85 -13.59 3.36
CA PHE A 149 29.19 -13.85 4.64
C PHE A 149 27.70 -13.45 4.65
N ALA A 150 27.36 -12.30 4.05
CA ALA A 150 26.00 -11.83 3.95
C ALA A 150 25.17 -12.69 2.98
N SER A 151 25.73 -13.09 1.83
CA SER A 151 25.03 -13.87 0.80
C SER A 151 24.62 -15.26 1.31
N GLU A 152 25.41 -15.88 2.19
CA GLU A 152 25.06 -17.13 2.86
C GLU A 152 23.81 -17.04 3.75
N ARG A 153 23.33 -15.82 4.04
CA ARG A 153 22.15 -15.49 4.85
C ARG A 153 21.02 -14.83 4.04
N ASN A 154 21.09 -14.97 2.71
CA ASN A 154 20.17 -14.31 1.78
C ASN A 154 20.11 -12.77 1.97
N VAL A 155 21.26 -12.16 2.33
CA VAL A 155 21.46 -10.72 2.35
C VAL A 155 22.47 -10.36 1.25
N GLN A 156 22.01 -9.72 0.19
CA GLN A 156 22.86 -9.30 -0.93
C GLN A 156 23.37 -7.88 -0.68
N ILE A 157 24.69 -7.71 -0.55
CA ILE A 157 25.30 -6.38 -0.41
C ILE A 157 25.69 -5.87 -1.78
N VAL A 158 25.14 -4.71 -2.19
CA VAL A 158 25.39 -4.10 -3.48
C VAL A 158 25.94 -2.67 -3.36
N ASP A 159 26.86 -2.33 -4.26
CA ASP A 159 27.38 -0.98 -4.39
C ASP A 159 26.52 -0.15 -5.35
N LEU A 160 26.58 1.18 -5.24
CA LEU A 160 25.87 2.10 -6.14
C LEU A 160 26.25 1.92 -7.61
N SER A 161 27.50 1.56 -7.92
CA SER A 161 27.94 1.24 -9.30
C SER A 161 27.18 0.01 -9.83
N THR A 162 27.03 -1.04 -9.01
CA THR A 162 26.26 -2.23 -9.38
C THR A 162 24.79 -1.91 -9.64
N ILE A 163 24.20 -1.01 -8.84
CA ILE A 163 22.81 -0.56 -9.06
C ILE A 163 22.70 0.15 -10.42
N LYS A 164 23.61 1.06 -10.74
CA LYS A 164 23.64 1.75 -12.06
C LYS A 164 23.80 0.74 -13.21
N ASP A 165 24.63 -0.27 -13.05
CA ASP A 165 24.78 -1.33 -14.05
C ASP A 165 23.52 -2.20 -14.17
N MET A 166 22.78 -2.42 -13.08
CA MET A 166 21.49 -3.10 -13.11
C MET A 166 20.45 -2.24 -13.83
N GLU A 167 20.35 -0.95 -13.51
CA GLU A 167 19.43 -0.03 -14.20
C GLU A 167 19.66 -0.04 -15.72
N LYS A 168 20.92 0.02 -16.16
CA LYS A 168 21.25 -0.09 -17.60
C LYS A 168 20.80 -1.41 -18.23
N ARG A 169 20.98 -2.54 -17.52
CA ARG A 169 20.53 -3.87 -18.00
C ARG A 169 19.01 -3.96 -18.15
N TYR A 170 18.25 -3.28 -17.30
CA TYR A 170 16.80 -3.21 -17.37
C TYR A 170 16.29 -2.07 -18.29
N GLY A 171 17.19 -1.33 -18.98
CA GLY A 171 16.83 -0.24 -19.87
C GLY A 171 16.18 0.96 -19.17
N ILE A 172 16.54 1.20 -17.91
CA ILE A 172 16.03 2.32 -17.11
C ILE A 172 16.85 3.57 -17.47
N GLU A 173 16.15 4.61 -17.91
CA GLU A 173 16.77 5.91 -18.17
C GLU A 173 17.14 6.60 -16.85
N GLU A 174 18.35 7.19 -16.78
CA GLU A 174 18.87 7.79 -15.55
C GLU A 174 17.94 8.88 -14.99
N ASN A 175 17.31 9.64 -15.91
CA ASN A 175 16.47 10.79 -15.58
C ASN A 175 14.95 10.47 -15.57
N ASP A 176 14.53 9.22 -15.63
CA ASP A 176 13.11 8.87 -15.57
C ASP A 176 12.59 8.92 -14.12
N TRP A 177 12.27 10.13 -13.67
CA TRP A 177 11.71 10.43 -12.36
C TRP A 177 10.27 10.92 -12.49
N ARG A 178 9.32 10.02 -12.62
CA ARG A 178 7.89 10.35 -12.76
C ARG A 178 7.04 9.59 -11.75
N GLY A 179 5.86 10.10 -11.47
CA GLY A 179 4.81 9.45 -10.70
C GLY A 179 5.30 8.88 -9.37
N SER A 180 5.15 7.56 -9.18
CA SER A 180 5.52 6.89 -7.94
C SER A 180 7.04 6.78 -7.73
N TRP A 181 7.84 7.01 -8.75
CA TRP A 181 9.31 7.00 -8.66
C TRP A 181 9.89 8.37 -8.33
N ASN A 182 9.08 9.43 -8.35
CA ASN A 182 9.52 10.79 -8.03
C ASN A 182 9.29 11.09 -6.54
N PRO A 183 10.36 11.21 -5.74
CA PRO A 183 10.22 11.47 -4.30
C PRO A 183 9.52 12.79 -4.00
N ARG A 184 9.71 13.82 -4.83
CA ARG A 184 9.07 15.13 -4.64
C ARG A 184 7.57 15.05 -4.84
N ILE A 185 7.09 14.43 -5.93
CA ILE A 185 5.66 14.26 -6.20
C ILE A 185 5.01 13.46 -5.06
N GLN A 186 5.64 12.37 -4.63
CA GLN A 186 5.13 11.55 -3.54
C GLN A 186 5.06 12.33 -2.22
N LYS A 187 6.10 13.06 -1.87
CA LYS A 187 6.17 13.86 -0.65
C LYS A 187 5.15 15.01 -0.64
N GLU A 188 4.96 15.69 -1.78
CA GLU A 188 3.96 16.74 -1.91
C GLU A 188 2.55 16.19 -1.70
N ASN A 189 2.17 15.11 -2.40
CA ASN A 189 0.86 14.47 -2.21
C ASN A 189 0.63 14.00 -0.79
N ILE A 190 1.63 13.36 -0.16
CA ILE A 190 1.54 12.93 1.25
C ILE A 190 1.33 14.12 2.19
N ASN A 191 2.07 15.20 2.01
CA ASN A 191 1.97 16.38 2.88
C ASN A 191 0.63 17.08 2.71
N VAL A 192 0.16 17.26 1.48
CA VAL A 192 -1.17 17.83 1.20
C VAL A 192 -2.24 16.93 1.80
N PHE A 193 -2.21 15.61 1.52
CA PHE A 193 -3.21 14.66 2.00
C PHE A 193 -3.36 14.68 3.52
N LYS A 194 -2.26 14.71 4.26
CA LYS A 194 -2.28 14.77 5.75
C LYS A 194 -2.92 16.04 6.30
N ASN A 195 -2.90 17.13 5.53
CA ASN A 195 -3.31 18.45 5.97
C ASN A 195 -4.63 18.91 5.35
N ILE A 196 -5.31 18.08 4.54
CA ILE A 196 -6.64 18.38 4.02
C ILE A 196 -7.58 18.65 5.19
N SER A 197 -8.22 19.81 5.16
CA SER A 197 -9.21 20.22 6.15
C SER A 197 -10.56 19.58 5.80
N THR A 198 -10.97 18.60 6.58
CA THR A 198 -12.25 17.90 6.43
C THR A 198 -13.11 18.13 7.67
N PRO A 199 -14.45 18.02 7.57
CA PRO A 199 -15.34 18.11 8.73
C PRO A 199 -14.95 17.13 9.84
N ASN A 200 -14.34 16.01 9.46
CA ASN A 200 -13.72 15.05 10.38
C ASN A 200 -12.20 15.06 10.16
N ASN A 201 -11.50 15.99 10.78
CA ASN A 201 -10.04 16.24 10.62
C ASN A 201 -9.14 15.01 10.80
N SER A 202 -9.69 13.87 11.23
CA SER A 202 -8.92 12.65 11.46
C SER A 202 -8.88 11.67 10.28
N ILE A 203 -9.79 11.79 9.28
CA ILE A 203 -9.94 10.78 8.22
C ILE A 203 -8.65 10.61 7.42
N CYS A 204 -8.11 11.68 6.83
CA CYS A 204 -6.91 11.60 5.99
C CYS A 204 -5.69 11.11 6.77
N LYS A 205 -5.50 11.56 8.02
CA LYS A 205 -4.42 11.09 8.89
C LYS A 205 -4.57 9.61 9.24
N ARG A 206 -5.79 9.15 9.54
CA ARG A 206 -6.11 7.74 9.81
C ARG A 206 -5.83 6.86 8.59
N ILE A 207 -6.26 7.28 7.40
CA ILE A 207 -6.01 6.57 6.15
C ILE A 207 -4.52 6.53 5.84
N PHE A 208 -3.79 7.64 6.02
CA PHE A 208 -2.34 7.67 5.84
C PHE A 208 -1.63 6.67 6.78
N LYS A 209 -2.02 6.65 8.06
CA LYS A 209 -1.48 5.69 9.04
C LYS A 209 -1.83 4.24 8.66
N PHE A 210 -3.03 4.03 8.13
CA PHE A 210 -3.44 2.72 7.62
C PHE A 210 -2.55 2.27 6.46
N ILE A 211 -2.32 3.11 5.44
CA ILE A 211 -1.50 2.81 4.26
C ILE A 211 -0.06 2.40 4.65
N ASN A 212 0.56 3.15 5.56
CA ASN A 212 1.98 2.97 5.86
C ASN A 212 2.28 2.02 7.02
N THR A 213 1.30 1.74 7.89
CA THR A 213 1.54 1.02 9.15
C THR A 213 0.53 -0.09 9.37
N HIS A 214 -0.73 0.26 9.66
CA HIS A 214 -1.71 -0.71 10.16
C HIS A 214 -2.05 -1.83 9.17
N TYR A 215 -2.08 -1.53 7.88
CA TYR A 215 -2.33 -2.54 6.84
C TYR A 215 -1.31 -3.68 6.89
N TRP A 216 -0.05 -3.34 7.11
CA TRP A 216 1.06 -4.29 7.12
C TRP A 216 1.12 -5.16 8.37
N ALA A 217 0.48 -4.73 9.46
CA ALA A 217 0.34 -5.49 10.70
C ALA A 217 -0.85 -6.47 10.72
N ILE A 218 -1.71 -6.45 9.69
CA ILE A 218 -2.85 -7.37 9.58
C ILE A 218 -2.38 -8.64 8.86
N ASP A 219 -2.60 -9.81 9.44
CA ASP A 219 -2.27 -11.09 8.78
C ASP A 219 -3.41 -11.57 7.88
N ASP A 220 -4.66 -11.39 8.31
CA ASP A 220 -5.83 -11.89 7.61
C ASP A 220 -6.18 -11.09 6.36
N ASN A 221 -6.17 -11.75 5.21
CA ASN A 221 -6.42 -11.13 3.90
C ASN A 221 -7.87 -10.62 3.76
N PHE A 222 -8.85 -11.28 4.33
CA PHE A 222 -10.24 -10.78 4.32
C PHE A 222 -10.39 -9.51 5.15
N THR A 223 -9.73 -9.44 6.30
CA THR A 223 -9.68 -8.22 7.13
C THR A 223 -8.96 -7.09 6.41
N LYS A 224 -7.84 -7.36 5.70
CA LYS A 224 -7.18 -6.38 4.83
C LYS A 224 -8.16 -5.83 3.79
N CYS A 225 -8.88 -6.71 3.07
CA CYS A 225 -9.88 -6.29 2.09
C CYS A 225 -10.97 -5.42 2.72
N LYS A 226 -11.60 -5.87 3.82
CA LYS A 226 -12.67 -5.13 4.51
C LYS A 226 -12.24 -3.72 4.93
N LYS A 227 -11.06 -3.61 5.59
CA LYS A 227 -10.54 -2.31 6.04
C LYS A 227 -10.14 -1.40 4.87
N THR A 228 -9.59 -1.96 3.78
CA THR A 228 -9.25 -1.18 2.58
C THR A 228 -10.50 -0.69 1.86
N ILE A 229 -11.53 -1.51 1.73
CA ILE A 229 -12.84 -1.10 1.18
C ILE A 229 -13.45 0.02 2.01
N THR A 230 -13.40 -0.08 3.35
CA THR A 230 -13.87 0.99 4.24
C THR A 230 -13.09 2.29 4.02
N ALA A 231 -11.76 2.22 3.91
CA ALA A 231 -10.93 3.39 3.64
C ALA A 231 -11.23 4.02 2.27
N LEU A 232 -11.49 3.21 1.24
CA LEU A 232 -11.91 3.68 -0.08
C LEU A 232 -13.30 4.35 -0.04
N ARG A 233 -14.26 3.81 0.73
CA ARG A 233 -15.58 4.43 0.96
C ARG A 233 -15.44 5.79 1.67
N ASP A 234 -14.59 5.87 2.68
CA ASP A 234 -14.29 7.14 3.36
C ASP A 234 -13.71 8.17 2.36
N LEU A 235 -12.82 7.76 1.44
CA LEU A 235 -12.29 8.65 0.40
C LEU A 235 -13.35 9.03 -0.66
N ALA A 236 -14.27 8.14 -1.01
CA ALA A 236 -15.34 8.45 -1.95
C ALA A 236 -16.18 9.63 -1.47
N THR A 237 -16.48 9.71 -0.16
CA THR A 237 -17.20 10.87 0.41
C THR A 237 -16.40 12.16 0.36
N LEU A 238 -15.05 12.10 0.36
CA LEU A 238 -14.20 13.29 0.27
C LEU A 238 -14.07 13.81 -1.16
N VAL A 239 -14.12 12.94 -2.16
CA VAL A 239 -14.06 13.33 -3.59
C VAL A 239 -15.23 14.21 -4.00
N GLU A 240 -16.38 14.09 -3.33
CA GLU A 240 -17.59 14.90 -3.59
C GLU A 240 -17.52 16.33 -3.03
N LEU A 241 -16.50 16.61 -2.19
CA LEU A 241 -16.32 17.94 -1.60
C LEU A 241 -15.68 18.92 -2.61
N PRO A 242 -15.95 20.22 -2.49
CA PRO A 242 -15.25 21.24 -3.27
C PRO A 242 -13.79 21.36 -2.78
N LEU A 243 -12.87 20.74 -3.50
CA LEU A 243 -11.46 20.65 -3.15
C LEU A 243 -10.60 21.50 -4.10
N GLU A 244 -9.46 21.96 -3.60
CA GLU A 244 -8.42 22.57 -4.44
C GLU A 244 -7.77 21.48 -5.35
N ILE A 245 -7.16 21.93 -6.46
CA ILE A 245 -6.50 21.02 -7.42
C ILE A 245 -5.45 20.13 -6.73
N LYS A 246 -4.66 20.69 -5.81
CA LYS A 246 -3.64 19.94 -5.06
C LYS A 246 -4.27 18.93 -4.09
N GLU A 247 -5.37 19.28 -3.46
CA GLU A 247 -6.11 18.39 -2.56
C GLU A 247 -6.74 17.22 -3.34
N THR A 248 -7.32 17.53 -4.50
CA THR A 248 -7.86 16.51 -5.42
C THR A 248 -6.77 15.54 -5.86
N SER A 249 -5.58 16.03 -6.25
CA SER A 249 -4.43 15.17 -6.61
C SER A 249 -3.99 14.30 -5.42
N ALA A 250 -3.95 14.86 -4.22
CA ALA A 250 -3.55 14.13 -3.01
C ALA A 250 -4.57 13.04 -2.63
N ILE A 251 -5.88 13.29 -2.82
CA ILE A 251 -6.92 12.27 -2.61
C ILE A 251 -6.81 11.18 -3.69
N LYS A 252 -6.64 11.53 -4.96
CA LYS A 252 -6.39 10.56 -6.04
C LYS A 252 -5.19 9.67 -5.72
N TRP A 253 -4.08 10.27 -5.26
CA TRP A 253 -2.91 9.52 -4.81
C TRP A 253 -3.28 8.46 -3.75
N ALA A 254 -4.06 8.83 -2.73
CA ALA A 254 -4.48 7.90 -1.68
C ALA A 254 -5.41 6.80 -2.20
N VAL A 255 -6.36 7.14 -3.09
CA VAL A 255 -7.24 6.17 -3.76
C VAL A 255 -6.42 5.16 -4.56
N TYR A 256 -5.44 5.62 -5.33
CA TYR A 256 -4.58 4.77 -6.16
C TYR A 256 -3.71 3.83 -5.32
N GLN A 257 -3.15 4.34 -4.19
CA GLN A 257 -2.45 3.50 -3.22
C GLN A 257 -3.35 2.40 -2.66
N LEU A 258 -4.57 2.76 -2.22
CA LEU A 258 -5.53 1.80 -1.66
C LEU A 258 -6.07 0.82 -2.71
N SER A 259 -6.19 1.22 -3.97
CA SER A 259 -6.59 0.32 -5.06
C SER A 259 -5.59 -0.83 -5.21
N SER A 260 -4.30 -0.53 -5.26
CA SER A 260 -3.26 -1.57 -5.29
C SER A 260 -3.25 -2.41 -3.99
N MET A 261 -3.47 -1.75 -2.84
CA MET A 261 -3.52 -2.43 -1.53
C MET A 261 -4.77 -3.31 -1.37
N LEU A 262 -5.87 -3.07 -2.09
CA LEU A 262 -7.02 -3.97 -2.15
C LEU A 262 -6.73 -5.20 -3.02
N MET A 263 -6.09 -5.00 -4.17
CA MET A 263 -5.77 -6.10 -5.08
C MET A 263 -4.82 -7.11 -4.43
N LEU A 264 -3.83 -6.67 -3.66
CA LEU A 264 -2.83 -7.55 -3.04
C LEU A 264 -3.45 -8.69 -2.20
N PRO A 265 -4.29 -8.45 -1.19
CA PRO A 265 -4.94 -9.52 -0.43
C PRO A 265 -5.95 -10.31 -1.26
N MET A 266 -6.58 -9.73 -2.30
CA MET A 266 -7.44 -10.48 -3.21
C MET A 266 -6.66 -11.53 -3.99
N LEU A 267 -5.45 -11.23 -4.46
CA LEU A 267 -4.57 -12.22 -5.10
C LEU A 267 -4.16 -13.33 -4.12
N GLN A 268 -3.96 -13.01 -2.84
CA GLN A 268 -3.69 -14.01 -1.81
C GLN A 268 -4.91 -14.90 -1.50
N ILE A 269 -6.11 -14.32 -1.51
CA ILE A 269 -7.35 -15.11 -1.41
C ILE A 269 -7.48 -16.02 -2.63
N CYS A 270 -7.17 -15.54 -3.85
CA CYS A 270 -7.13 -16.38 -5.04
C CYS A 270 -6.15 -17.55 -4.89
N ARG A 271 -4.94 -17.30 -4.37
CA ARG A 271 -3.95 -18.34 -4.04
C ARG A 271 -4.53 -19.39 -3.10
N GLN A 272 -5.27 -18.95 -2.09
CA GLN A 272 -5.87 -19.83 -1.10
C GLN A 272 -6.98 -20.70 -1.68
N VAL A 273 -7.82 -20.14 -2.58
CA VAL A 273 -9.05 -20.83 -3.03
C VAL A 273 -8.93 -21.53 -4.38
N GLN A 274 -7.91 -21.25 -5.20
CA GLN A 274 -7.85 -21.69 -6.60
C GLN A 274 -7.97 -23.22 -6.81
N TYR A 275 -7.59 -24.02 -5.82
CA TYR A 275 -7.61 -25.48 -5.91
C TYR A 275 -8.89 -26.14 -5.37
N PHE A 276 -9.85 -25.36 -4.87
CA PHE A 276 -11.13 -25.88 -4.37
C PHE A 276 -12.20 -25.94 -5.46
N ALA A 277 -13.25 -26.74 -5.26
CA ALA A 277 -14.44 -26.71 -6.09
C ALA A 277 -15.16 -25.34 -5.95
N ASN A 278 -16.02 -25.01 -6.93
CA ASN A 278 -16.64 -23.67 -6.95
C ASN A 278 -17.57 -23.42 -5.76
N GLU A 279 -18.28 -24.45 -5.30
CA GLU A 279 -19.13 -24.38 -4.11
C GLU A 279 -18.31 -24.09 -2.85
N ASP A 280 -17.19 -24.80 -2.68
CA ASP A 280 -16.27 -24.62 -1.54
C ASP A 280 -15.61 -23.26 -1.58
N LYS A 281 -15.17 -22.77 -2.77
CA LYS A 281 -14.62 -21.41 -2.96
C LYS A 281 -15.62 -20.37 -2.46
N ASN A 282 -16.88 -20.50 -2.87
CA ASN A 282 -17.93 -19.57 -2.52
C ASN A 282 -18.13 -19.54 -0.98
N GLU A 283 -18.22 -20.70 -0.35
CA GLU A 283 -18.37 -20.80 1.11
C GLU A 283 -17.16 -20.23 1.85
N ILE A 284 -15.93 -20.54 1.43
CA ILE A 284 -14.70 -20.02 2.04
C ILE A 284 -14.67 -18.49 1.97
N ILE A 285 -15.05 -17.89 0.82
CA ILE A 285 -15.06 -16.44 0.65
C ILE A 285 -16.12 -15.80 1.55
N ILE A 286 -17.34 -16.35 1.59
CA ILE A 286 -18.41 -15.84 2.46
C ILE A 286 -17.99 -15.89 3.92
N LEU A 287 -17.50 -17.03 4.40
CA LEU A 287 -17.03 -17.19 5.78
C LEU A 287 -15.87 -16.25 6.11
N GLY A 288 -14.92 -16.09 5.19
CA GLY A 288 -13.81 -15.16 5.34
C GLY A 288 -14.25 -13.70 5.43
N LEU A 289 -15.22 -13.28 4.61
CA LEU A 289 -15.79 -11.92 4.67
C LEU A 289 -16.55 -11.67 5.97
N ILE A 290 -17.24 -12.67 6.53
CA ILE A 290 -17.97 -12.55 7.79
C ILE A 290 -17.01 -12.60 8.98
N TYR A 291 -16.21 -13.66 9.10
CA TYR A 291 -15.45 -14.00 10.30
C TYR A 291 -13.97 -13.63 10.23
N GLY A 292 -13.41 -13.43 9.02
CA GLY A 292 -11.95 -13.28 8.82
C GLY A 292 -11.22 -14.58 9.18
N SER A 293 -10.09 -14.47 9.85
CA SER A 293 -9.32 -15.61 10.37
C SER A 293 -9.89 -16.21 11.68
N ASN A 294 -10.94 -15.62 12.23
CA ASN A 294 -11.51 -16.11 13.49
C ASN A 294 -12.35 -17.36 13.29
N SER A 295 -12.32 -18.26 14.26
CA SER A 295 -13.21 -19.43 14.27
C SER A 295 -14.67 -19.00 14.36
N LYS A 296 -15.51 -19.47 13.42
CA LYS A 296 -16.96 -19.25 13.43
C LYS A 296 -17.56 -19.59 14.79
N SER A 297 -17.22 -20.75 15.34
CA SER A 297 -17.78 -21.20 16.61
C SER A 297 -17.46 -20.25 17.78
N LYS A 298 -16.22 -19.72 17.84
CA LYS A 298 -15.84 -18.74 18.89
C LYS A 298 -16.62 -17.44 18.76
N ILE A 299 -16.82 -16.94 17.56
CA ILE A 299 -17.59 -15.72 17.32
C ILE A 299 -19.07 -15.94 17.64
N ASP A 300 -19.63 -17.06 17.21
CA ASP A 300 -21.03 -17.40 17.50
C ASP A 300 -21.27 -17.54 19.02
N ASP A 301 -20.31 -18.10 19.77
CA ASP A 301 -20.40 -18.19 21.24
C ASP A 301 -20.31 -16.79 21.89
N ILE A 302 -19.44 -15.91 21.41
CA ILE A 302 -19.37 -14.51 21.87
C ILE A 302 -20.71 -13.81 21.60
N LEU A 303 -21.29 -13.97 20.42
CA LEU A 303 -22.59 -13.39 20.07
C LEU A 303 -23.69 -13.91 20.94
N LYS A 304 -23.75 -15.22 21.24
CA LYS A 304 -24.74 -15.81 22.18
C LYS A 304 -24.62 -15.18 23.58
N VAL A 305 -23.40 -15.05 24.10
CA VAL A 305 -23.15 -14.40 25.40
C VAL A 305 -23.59 -12.94 25.38
N THR A 306 -23.19 -12.19 24.32
CA THR A 306 -23.53 -10.77 24.17
C THR A 306 -25.05 -10.55 24.09
N ASN A 307 -25.76 -11.36 23.27
CA ASN A 307 -27.20 -11.33 23.16
C ASN A 307 -27.87 -11.69 24.49
N GLY A 308 -27.31 -12.66 25.23
CA GLY A 308 -27.79 -13.03 26.56
C GLY A 308 -27.64 -11.90 27.58
N ILE A 309 -26.51 -11.19 27.58
CA ILE A 309 -26.26 -10.01 28.43
C ILE A 309 -27.22 -8.88 28.05
N ALA A 310 -27.35 -8.56 26.77
CA ALA A 310 -28.24 -7.51 26.29
C ALA A 310 -29.69 -7.75 26.71
N ARG A 311 -30.19 -8.99 26.56
CA ARG A 311 -31.53 -9.38 27.00
C ARG A 311 -31.71 -9.23 28.52
N ARG A 312 -30.72 -9.68 29.33
CA ARG A 312 -30.78 -9.55 30.79
C ARG A 312 -30.79 -8.10 31.25
N THR A 313 -29.95 -7.28 30.65
CA THR A 313 -29.84 -5.84 30.95
C THR A 313 -31.16 -5.13 30.66
N LEU A 314 -31.76 -5.39 29.50
CA LEU A 314 -33.04 -4.81 29.11
C LEU A 314 -34.16 -5.29 30.02
N PHE A 315 -34.18 -6.58 30.39
CA PHE A 315 -35.14 -7.12 31.36
C PHE A 315 -35.10 -6.38 32.71
N GLN A 316 -33.92 -6.09 33.21
CA GLN A 316 -33.75 -5.34 34.45
C GLN A 316 -34.25 -3.89 34.38
N TYR A 317 -34.14 -3.26 33.19
CA TYR A 317 -34.56 -1.85 33.01
C TYR A 317 -36.03 -1.70 32.62
N CYS A 318 -36.61 -2.62 31.87
CA CYS A 318 -37.96 -2.49 31.32
C CYS A 318 -39.06 -3.17 32.19
N GLY A 319 -38.73 -3.97 33.19
CA GLY A 319 -39.66 -4.45 34.24
C GLY A 319 -40.78 -5.40 33.80
N GLY A 320 -40.70 -6.03 32.62
CA GLY A 320 -41.76 -6.91 32.14
C GLY A 320 -41.32 -8.01 31.16
N GLU A 321 -41.86 -9.24 31.36
CA GLU A 321 -41.52 -10.41 30.55
C GLU A 321 -42.01 -10.34 29.09
N ASN A 322 -43.08 -9.61 28.79
CA ASN A 322 -43.76 -9.68 27.50
C ASN A 322 -43.08 -8.80 26.37
N GLU A 323 -42.31 -7.78 26.73
CA GLU A 323 -41.68 -6.90 25.74
C GLU A 323 -40.29 -7.42 25.26
N LEU A 324 -39.75 -8.45 25.90
CA LEU A 324 -38.39 -8.98 25.59
C LEU A 324 -38.37 -10.04 24.48
N MET A 325 -39.55 -10.56 24.08
CA MET A 325 -39.62 -11.61 23.06
C MET A 325 -39.26 -11.15 21.66
N ASP A 326 -39.35 -9.84 21.34
CA ASP A 326 -39.11 -9.28 20.01
C ASP A 326 -37.81 -8.52 19.88
N LEU A 327 -36.85 -8.63 20.81
CA LEU A 327 -35.56 -7.98 20.69
C LEU A 327 -34.74 -8.58 19.55
N PRO A 328 -34.28 -7.77 18.62
CA PRO A 328 -33.45 -8.24 17.52
C PRO A 328 -32.15 -8.84 18.07
N GLU A 329 -31.81 -10.02 17.60
CA GLU A 329 -30.53 -10.63 17.91
C GLU A 329 -29.40 -9.94 17.11
N ILE A 330 -28.30 -9.67 17.80
CA ILE A 330 -27.07 -9.25 17.11
C ILE A 330 -26.57 -10.44 16.29
N LYS A 331 -26.56 -10.29 14.98
CA LYS A 331 -26.06 -11.29 14.01
C LYS A 331 -25.01 -10.65 13.13
N LEU A 332 -23.98 -11.41 12.76
CA LEU A 332 -23.06 -10.99 11.71
C LEU A 332 -23.69 -11.33 10.37
N ASN A 333 -23.90 -10.32 9.56
CA ASN A 333 -24.36 -10.47 8.19
C ASN A 333 -23.18 -10.36 7.22
N GLN A 334 -23.32 -11.02 6.07
CA GLN A 334 -22.37 -10.82 4.97
C GLN A 334 -22.44 -9.37 4.47
N PRO A 335 -21.30 -8.77 4.10
CA PRO A 335 -21.28 -7.43 3.52
C PRO A 335 -22.11 -7.34 2.22
N GLU A 336 -22.70 -6.19 1.93
CA GLU A 336 -23.51 -5.95 0.72
C GLU A 336 -22.74 -6.25 -0.58
N TYR A 337 -21.44 -6.03 -0.57
CA TYR A 337 -20.58 -6.28 -1.74
C TYR A 337 -20.12 -7.73 -1.91
N THR A 338 -20.62 -8.68 -1.10
CA THR A 338 -20.15 -10.08 -1.10
C THR A 338 -20.26 -10.73 -2.46
N GLU A 339 -21.38 -10.59 -3.17
CA GLU A 339 -21.57 -11.18 -4.50
C GLU A 339 -20.58 -10.59 -5.53
N ALA A 340 -20.43 -9.27 -5.54
CA ALA A 340 -19.46 -8.61 -6.43
C ALA A 340 -18.01 -9.03 -6.13
N PHE A 341 -17.68 -9.22 -4.85
CA PHE A 341 -16.36 -9.68 -4.41
C PHE A 341 -16.09 -11.12 -4.87
N ILE A 342 -17.04 -12.03 -4.69
CA ILE A 342 -16.97 -13.42 -5.15
C ILE A 342 -16.74 -13.46 -6.65
N ASN A 343 -17.57 -12.74 -7.42
CA ASN A 343 -17.46 -12.68 -8.88
C ASN A 343 -16.09 -12.17 -9.34
N MET A 344 -15.51 -11.20 -8.62
CA MET A 344 -14.16 -10.69 -8.91
C MET A 344 -13.08 -11.74 -8.61
N ILE A 345 -13.15 -12.44 -7.46
CA ILE A 345 -12.22 -13.52 -7.12
C ILE A 345 -12.29 -14.66 -8.16
N PHE A 346 -13.49 -15.10 -8.56
CA PHE A 346 -13.66 -16.13 -9.57
C PHE A 346 -13.03 -15.71 -10.91
N ARG A 347 -13.27 -14.48 -11.35
CA ARG A 347 -12.67 -13.94 -12.57
C ARG A 347 -11.13 -13.95 -12.53
N ILE A 348 -10.54 -13.57 -11.39
CA ILE A 348 -9.07 -13.58 -11.21
C ILE A 348 -8.55 -15.02 -11.28
N VAL A 349 -9.20 -15.98 -10.61
CA VAL A 349 -8.80 -17.39 -10.60
C VAL A 349 -8.93 -18.04 -11.97
N GLU A 350 -9.94 -17.68 -12.75
CA GLU A 350 -10.16 -18.20 -14.11
C GLU A 350 -9.17 -17.62 -15.13
N GLN A 351 -8.61 -16.44 -14.89
CA GLN A 351 -7.71 -15.75 -15.81
C GLN A 351 -6.38 -15.34 -15.14
N PRO A 352 -5.63 -16.27 -14.53
CA PRO A 352 -4.48 -15.92 -13.72
C PRO A 352 -3.40 -15.16 -14.50
N LEU A 353 -3.18 -15.47 -15.78
CA LEU A 353 -2.20 -14.80 -16.62
C LEU A 353 -2.54 -13.32 -16.90
N SER A 354 -3.82 -12.95 -16.81
CA SER A 354 -4.26 -11.56 -16.98
C SER A 354 -4.23 -10.75 -15.68
N TYR A 355 -3.95 -11.39 -14.53
CA TYR A 355 -4.00 -10.74 -13.22
C TYR A 355 -2.74 -10.84 -12.38
N PHE A 356 -1.81 -11.78 -12.63
CA PHE A 356 -0.66 -11.95 -11.73
C PHE A 356 0.22 -10.70 -11.61
N ASP A 357 0.42 -9.93 -12.68
CA ASP A 357 1.24 -8.70 -12.70
C ASP A 357 0.41 -7.41 -12.52
N ILE A 358 -0.87 -7.53 -12.17
CA ILE A 358 -1.81 -6.39 -12.08
C ILE A 358 -1.40 -5.36 -11.02
N LEU A 359 -0.74 -5.78 -9.94
CA LEU A 359 -0.28 -4.84 -8.89
C LEU A 359 0.72 -3.84 -9.45
N ARG A 360 1.69 -4.31 -10.21
CA ARG A 360 2.71 -3.47 -10.84
C ARG A 360 2.08 -2.61 -11.94
N PHE A 361 1.13 -3.18 -12.69
CA PHE A 361 0.41 -2.43 -13.71
C PHE A 361 -0.48 -1.33 -13.11
N LEU A 362 -1.18 -1.58 -12.00
CA LEU A 362 -1.96 -0.56 -11.27
C LEU A 362 -1.07 0.61 -10.82
N ASP A 363 0.08 0.32 -10.19
CA ASP A 363 1.03 1.37 -9.78
C ASP A 363 1.47 2.21 -10.99
N PHE A 364 1.80 1.54 -12.10
CA PHE A 364 2.23 2.19 -13.33
C PHE A 364 1.09 3.02 -13.97
N ALA A 365 -0.07 2.43 -14.21
CA ALA A 365 -1.17 3.10 -14.87
C ALA A 365 -1.72 4.28 -14.06
N LEU A 366 -1.88 4.11 -12.76
CA LEU A 366 -2.50 5.12 -11.91
C LEU A 366 -1.52 6.21 -11.46
N LEU A 367 -0.29 5.84 -11.07
CA LEU A 367 0.65 6.79 -10.48
C LEU A 367 1.64 7.39 -11.48
N GLN A 368 1.94 6.71 -12.60
CA GLN A 368 2.85 7.25 -13.62
C GLN A 368 2.12 8.00 -14.75
N TYR A 369 0.83 7.69 -14.96
CA TYR A 369 0.04 8.31 -16.01
C TYR A 369 -1.11 9.15 -15.45
N ASP A 370 -2.05 8.52 -14.75
CA ASP A 370 -3.29 9.15 -14.34
C ASP A 370 -3.04 10.30 -13.35
N LEU A 371 -2.21 10.10 -12.33
CA LEU A 371 -1.89 11.13 -11.33
C LEU A 371 -1.21 12.37 -11.97
N ASP A 372 -0.36 12.17 -12.97
CA ASP A 372 0.34 13.21 -13.70
C ASP A 372 -0.47 13.76 -14.90
N ASN A 373 -1.72 13.30 -15.12
CA ASN A 373 -2.55 13.62 -16.26
C ASN A 373 -1.86 13.39 -17.62
N ARG A 374 -1.05 12.33 -17.72
CA ARG A 374 -0.35 11.93 -18.94
C ARG A 374 -1.25 11.04 -19.79
N GLN A 375 -1.08 11.10 -21.10
CA GLN A 375 -1.74 10.16 -22.00
C GLN A 375 -1.05 8.79 -21.97
N TYR A 376 -1.85 7.70 -22.00
CA TYR A 376 -1.34 6.34 -22.03
C TYR A 376 -0.58 6.08 -23.33
N ASN A 377 0.65 5.56 -23.21
CA ASN A 377 1.45 5.12 -24.33
C ASN A 377 1.47 3.59 -24.41
N MET A 378 0.74 3.04 -25.38
CA MET A 378 0.64 1.58 -25.56
C MET A 378 1.95 0.92 -25.94
N GLU A 379 2.85 1.62 -26.65
CA GLU A 379 4.18 1.08 -26.98
C GLU A 379 5.04 0.93 -25.74
N GLU A 380 5.00 1.90 -24.84
CA GLU A 380 5.69 1.83 -23.54
C GLU A 380 5.11 0.70 -22.68
N ILE A 381 3.77 0.58 -22.59
CA ILE A 381 3.10 -0.48 -21.86
C ILE A 381 3.55 -1.86 -22.39
N LYS A 382 3.55 -2.08 -23.72
CA LYS A 382 4.01 -3.32 -24.34
C LYS A 382 5.49 -3.61 -24.11
N ARG A 383 6.32 -2.58 -24.00
CA ARG A 383 7.74 -2.74 -23.67
C ARG A 383 7.99 -3.21 -22.23
N ILE A 384 7.18 -2.74 -21.28
CA ILE A 384 7.33 -3.03 -19.85
C ILE A 384 6.58 -4.31 -19.44
N PHE A 385 5.43 -4.56 -20.05
CA PHE A 385 4.53 -5.66 -19.72
C PHE A 385 4.25 -6.54 -20.92
N ASN A 386 4.62 -7.82 -20.86
CA ASN A 386 4.45 -8.78 -21.96
C ASN A 386 2.98 -8.95 -22.38
N ASN A 387 2.03 -8.79 -21.42
CA ASN A 387 0.59 -8.94 -21.60
C ASN A 387 -0.15 -7.61 -21.32
N GLY A 388 0.43 -6.48 -21.73
CA GLY A 388 -0.05 -5.14 -21.37
C GLY A 388 -1.50 -4.85 -21.75
N GLU A 389 -2.00 -5.38 -22.88
CA GLU A 389 -3.39 -5.20 -23.31
C GLU A 389 -4.39 -5.94 -22.40
N GLU A 390 -4.07 -7.18 -22.02
CA GLU A 390 -4.87 -7.94 -21.05
C GLU A 390 -4.86 -7.30 -19.68
N LEU A 391 -3.69 -6.85 -19.22
CA LEU A 391 -3.56 -6.13 -17.95
C LEU A 391 -4.37 -4.84 -17.94
N LEU A 392 -4.40 -4.10 -19.06
CA LEU A 392 -5.23 -2.90 -19.19
C LEU A 392 -6.72 -3.22 -19.04
N LYS A 393 -7.22 -4.27 -19.71
CA LYS A 393 -8.62 -4.73 -19.60
C LYS A 393 -8.94 -5.20 -18.18
N SER A 394 -8.05 -5.99 -17.58
CA SER A 394 -8.21 -6.50 -16.22
C SER A 394 -8.21 -5.36 -15.20
N THR A 395 -7.36 -4.36 -15.40
CA THR A 395 -7.32 -3.16 -14.58
C THR A 395 -8.61 -2.36 -14.67
N LYS A 396 -9.12 -2.09 -15.88
CA LYS A 396 -10.43 -1.42 -16.06
C LYS A 396 -11.54 -2.18 -15.33
N THR A 397 -11.59 -3.51 -15.49
CA THR A 397 -12.56 -4.36 -14.78
C THR A 397 -12.46 -4.23 -13.27
N PHE A 398 -11.24 -4.24 -12.74
CA PHE A 398 -11.01 -4.09 -11.31
C PHE A 398 -11.37 -2.68 -10.80
N LEU A 399 -11.06 -1.64 -11.53
CA LEU A 399 -11.44 -0.27 -11.18
C LEU A 399 -12.97 -0.07 -11.20
N HIS A 400 -13.68 -0.66 -12.17
CA HIS A 400 -15.14 -0.70 -12.16
C HIS A 400 -15.69 -1.44 -10.93
N PHE A 401 -15.08 -2.56 -10.54
CA PHE A 401 -15.43 -3.25 -9.31
C PHE A 401 -15.24 -2.34 -8.08
N ILE A 402 -14.11 -1.62 -7.97
CA ILE A 402 -13.89 -0.65 -6.88
C ILE A 402 -15.01 0.41 -6.86
N CYS A 403 -15.28 1.05 -8.01
CA CYS A 403 -16.34 2.05 -8.10
C CYS A 403 -17.69 1.50 -7.61
N HIS A 404 -18.03 0.27 -8.03
CA HIS A 404 -19.29 -0.36 -7.66
C HIS A 404 -19.41 -0.62 -6.14
N ILE A 405 -18.37 -1.20 -5.51
CA ILE A 405 -18.46 -1.60 -4.08
C ILE A 405 -18.19 -0.47 -3.10
N THR A 406 -17.59 0.64 -3.56
CA THR A 406 -17.21 1.76 -2.69
C THR A 406 -18.00 3.04 -2.98
N HIS A 407 -18.82 3.06 -4.02
CA HIS A 407 -19.50 4.25 -4.56
C HIS A 407 -18.50 5.35 -5.01
N MET A 408 -17.26 4.97 -5.34
CA MET A 408 -16.27 5.91 -5.86
C MET A 408 -16.70 6.43 -7.24
N PRO A 409 -16.70 7.74 -7.48
CA PRO A 409 -16.97 8.30 -8.81
C PRO A 409 -15.96 7.77 -9.84
N LYS A 410 -16.44 7.40 -11.05
CA LYS A 410 -15.58 6.85 -12.12
C LYS A 410 -14.54 7.87 -12.59
N GLU A 411 -14.86 9.13 -12.52
CA GLU A 411 -14.04 10.28 -12.91
C GLU A 411 -12.73 10.39 -12.12
N VAL A 412 -12.64 9.72 -10.96
CA VAL A 412 -11.41 9.60 -10.19
C VAL A 412 -10.35 8.83 -10.97
N PHE A 413 -10.77 7.89 -11.83
CA PHE A 413 -9.90 7.06 -12.65
C PHE A 413 -10.00 7.49 -14.12
N VAL A 414 -9.04 8.28 -14.62
CA VAL A 414 -9.00 8.73 -16.02
C VAL A 414 -9.05 7.54 -16.98
N LEU A 415 -8.43 6.42 -16.59
CA LEU A 415 -8.44 5.16 -17.35
C LEU A 415 -9.85 4.65 -17.67
N LEU A 416 -10.87 5.01 -16.88
CA LEU A 416 -12.26 4.63 -17.12
C LEU A 416 -13.00 5.61 -18.03
N ASN A 417 -12.47 6.80 -18.23
CA ASN A 417 -13.11 7.88 -19.00
C ASN A 417 -12.76 7.82 -20.50
N ASP A 418 -11.70 7.09 -20.90
CA ASP A 418 -11.22 7.01 -22.30
C ASP A 418 -12.09 6.18 -23.24
N ASN A 419 -13.30 5.78 -22.85
CA ASN A 419 -14.18 4.92 -23.66
C ASN A 419 -15.16 5.65 -24.60
N GLU A 420 -15.10 6.99 -24.71
CA GLU A 420 -16.01 7.74 -25.59
C GLU A 420 -15.36 8.20 -26.91
N SER A 421 -14.14 7.78 -27.22
CA SER A 421 -13.45 8.18 -28.47
C SER A 421 -12.86 6.96 -29.18
N ASN A 422 -13.74 6.06 -29.70
CA ASN A 422 -13.47 5.24 -30.89
C ASN A 422 -14.78 4.64 -31.42
#